data_5e14bf804bcb10281139a092025fc2d6
#
_entry.id   5e14bf804bcb10281139a092025fc2d6
#
_cell.length_a   1.000
_cell.length_b   1.000
_cell.length_c   1.000
_cell.angle_alpha   90.00
_cell.angle_beta   90.00
_cell.angle_gamma   90.00
#
_symmetry.space_group_name_H-M   'P 1'
#
loop_
_entity.id
_entity.type
_entity.pdbx_description
1 polymer ?
#
loop_
_entity_poly.entity_id
_entity_poly.type
_entity_poly.pdbx_seq_one_letter_code
_entity_poly.pdbx_strand_id
1 'polypeptide(L)'
;SGAIDIVADKNTAYVIRNGHSMMSDITGTGCMLSSVVGVFISANPDNILKATAVALSAYGLAGELAYKKTMEMDGYTSTLRMNLIDYMGKMNAEMFQGGAKIEVR
;
A
#
# COMPACT_ATOMS: atom_id res chain seq x y z
N SER A 1 3.27 -9.52 -1.89
CA SER A 1 2.62 -8.99 -0.70
C SER A 1 1.77 -10.06 -0.03
N GLY A 2 1.93 -10.21 1.24
CA GLY A 2 1.18 -11.13 2.09
C GLY A 2 0.61 -10.37 3.28
N ALA A 3 0.45 -11.05 4.41
CA ALA A 3 0.01 -10.41 5.66
C ALA A 3 1.04 -9.41 6.18
N ILE A 4 2.31 -9.64 5.88
CA ILE A 4 3.44 -8.82 6.30
C ILE A 4 4.38 -8.66 5.12
N ASP A 5 4.78 -7.43 4.83
CA ASP A 5 5.82 -7.14 3.86
C ASP A 5 7.08 -6.68 4.59
N ILE A 6 8.23 -7.11 4.12
CA ILE A 6 9.52 -6.76 4.70
C ILE A 6 10.38 -6.11 3.63
N VAL A 7 10.89 -4.93 3.93
CA VAL A 7 11.85 -4.20 3.09
C VAL A 7 13.12 -4.02 3.90
N ALA A 8 14.23 -4.56 3.44
CA ALA A 8 15.45 -4.58 4.23
C ALA A 8 16.71 -4.42 3.41
N ASP A 9 17.72 -3.84 4.03
CA ASP A 9 19.11 -3.94 3.62
C ASP A 9 19.92 -4.55 4.78
N LYS A 10 21.25 -4.53 4.69
CA LYS A 10 22.11 -5.12 5.72
C LYS A 10 22.06 -4.39 7.07
N ASN A 11 21.55 -3.17 7.12
CA ASN A 11 21.58 -2.33 8.33
C ASN A 11 20.19 -2.08 8.93
N THR A 12 19.15 -2.10 8.11
CA THR A 12 17.79 -1.68 8.51
C THR A 12 16.75 -2.57 7.87
N ALA A 13 15.70 -2.87 8.62
CA ALA A 13 14.52 -3.56 8.11
C ALA A 13 13.26 -2.75 8.45
N TYR A 14 12.35 -2.66 7.50
CA TYR A 14 11.01 -2.12 7.70
C TYR A 14 10.02 -3.27 7.60
N VAL A 15 9.16 -3.38 8.59
CA VAL A 15 8.09 -4.37 8.63
C VAL A 15 6.77 -3.65 8.42
N ILE A 16 6.05 -3.98 7.36
CA ILE A 16 4.81 -3.33 6.97
C ILE A 16 3.65 -4.32 7.14
N ARG A 17 2.63 -3.92 7.88
CA ARG A 17 1.45 -4.75 8.17
C ARG A 17 0.18 -4.22 7.54
N ASN A 18 0.31 -3.30 6.60
CA ASN A 18 -0.84 -2.76 5.86
C ASN A 18 -1.25 -3.71 4.73
N GLY A 19 -2.55 -3.75 4.46
CA GLY A 19 -3.12 -4.50 3.35
C GLY A 19 -4.27 -5.41 3.78
N HIS A 20 -4.93 -5.98 2.78
CA HIS A 20 -6.04 -6.92 2.98
C HIS A 20 -5.92 -8.06 1.97
N SER A 21 -6.25 -9.28 2.39
CA SER A 21 -6.13 -10.48 1.55
C SER A 21 -6.96 -10.41 0.27
N MET A 22 -8.08 -9.70 0.28
CA MET A 22 -8.93 -9.56 -0.90
C MET A 22 -8.24 -8.82 -2.05
N MET A 23 -7.16 -8.08 -1.77
CA MET A 23 -6.37 -7.44 -2.83
C MET A 23 -5.77 -8.45 -3.79
N SER A 24 -5.50 -9.67 -3.35
CA SER A 24 -4.98 -10.73 -4.21
C SER A 24 -6.00 -11.27 -5.21
N ASP A 25 -7.28 -10.99 -5.00
CA ASP A 25 -8.35 -11.40 -5.90
C ASP A 25 -8.53 -10.46 -7.10
N ILE A 26 -7.76 -9.36 -7.12
CA ILE A 26 -7.84 -8.36 -8.19
C ILE A 26 -6.67 -8.56 -9.15
N THR A 27 -6.99 -8.69 -10.45
CA THR A 27 -5.97 -8.74 -11.49
C THR A 27 -5.25 -7.39 -11.60
N GLY A 28 -3.92 -7.43 -11.61
CA GLY A 28 -3.09 -6.24 -11.85
C GLY A 28 -2.68 -5.47 -10.60
N THR A 29 -3.01 -5.94 -9.38
CA THR A 29 -2.57 -5.28 -8.14
C THR A 29 -1.05 -5.25 -8.00
N GLY A 30 -0.37 -6.33 -8.39
CA GLY A 30 1.09 -6.38 -8.36
C GLY A 30 1.73 -5.36 -9.31
N CYS A 31 1.19 -5.22 -10.52
CA CYS A 31 1.68 -4.22 -11.48
C CYS A 31 1.43 -2.80 -10.98
N MET A 32 0.28 -2.56 -10.38
CA MET A 32 -0.06 -1.26 -9.79
C MET A 32 0.89 -0.92 -8.64
N LEU A 33 1.18 -1.90 -7.77
CA LEU A 33 2.15 -1.73 -6.69
C LEU A 33 3.53 -1.36 -7.23
N SER A 34 4.01 -2.03 -8.26
CA SER A 34 5.32 -1.74 -8.86
C SER A 34 5.39 -0.31 -9.38
N SER A 35 4.32 0.18 -10.00
CA SER A 35 4.24 1.57 -10.47
C SER A 35 4.29 2.57 -9.33
N VAL A 36 3.57 2.30 -8.24
CA VAL A 36 3.56 3.15 -7.04
C VAL A 36 4.94 3.21 -6.41
N VAL A 37 5.61 2.06 -6.26
CA VAL A 37 6.97 1.98 -5.72
C VAL A 37 7.92 2.80 -6.59
N GLY A 38 7.83 2.69 -7.91
CA GLY A 38 8.66 3.45 -8.84
C GLY A 38 8.51 4.96 -8.67
N VAL A 39 7.29 5.44 -8.51
CA VAL A 39 7.02 6.87 -8.29
C VAL A 39 7.64 7.33 -6.97
N PHE A 40 7.47 6.58 -5.89
CA PHE A 40 8.01 6.96 -4.57
C PHE A 40 9.54 6.98 -4.57
N ILE A 41 10.18 6.01 -5.22
CA ILE A 41 11.65 5.97 -5.35
C ILE A 41 12.15 7.17 -6.15
N SER A 42 11.49 7.50 -7.26
CA SER A 42 11.86 8.65 -8.10
C SER A 42 11.77 9.97 -7.34
N ALA A 43 10.79 10.10 -6.44
CA ALA A 43 10.60 11.29 -5.62
C ALA A 43 11.61 11.38 -4.45
N ASN A 44 12.18 10.24 -4.04
CA ASN A 44 13.07 10.15 -2.87
C ASN A 44 14.32 9.32 -3.19
N PRO A 45 15.17 9.76 -4.13
CA PRO A 45 16.30 8.94 -4.60
C PRO A 45 17.38 8.73 -3.54
N ASP A 46 17.43 9.57 -2.51
CA ASP A 46 18.48 9.49 -1.48
C ASP A 46 18.18 8.45 -0.41
N ASN A 47 16.95 7.94 -0.34
CA ASN A 47 16.56 6.93 0.64
C ASN A 47 15.58 5.95 0.03
N ILE A 48 16.09 5.09 -0.85
CA ILE A 48 15.29 4.12 -1.62
C ILE A 48 14.58 3.12 -0.70
N LEU A 49 15.26 2.66 0.35
CA LEU A 49 14.70 1.67 1.27
C LEU A 49 13.45 2.23 1.97
N LYS A 50 13.57 3.43 2.53
CA LYS A 50 12.46 4.10 3.20
C LYS A 50 11.33 4.41 2.22
N ALA A 51 11.65 4.91 1.02
CA ALA A 51 10.66 5.21 0.00
C ALA A 51 9.86 3.97 -0.39
N THR A 52 10.53 2.83 -0.53
CA THR A 52 9.88 1.55 -0.84
C THR A 52 8.94 1.13 0.29
N ALA A 53 9.40 1.23 1.55
CA ALA A 53 8.59 0.89 2.71
C ALA A 53 7.33 1.76 2.80
N VAL A 54 7.47 3.07 2.59
CA VAL A 54 6.35 4.01 2.59
C VAL A 54 5.38 3.70 1.46
N ALA A 55 5.88 3.39 0.26
CA ALA A 55 5.04 3.03 -0.87
C ALA A 55 4.21 1.77 -0.60
N LEU A 56 4.83 0.73 -0.04
CA LEU A 56 4.13 -0.51 0.32
C LEU A 56 3.07 -0.25 1.38
N SER A 57 3.38 0.55 2.39
CA SER A 57 2.43 0.89 3.45
C SER A 57 1.26 1.73 2.90
N ALA A 58 1.54 2.73 2.08
CA ALA A 58 0.50 3.57 1.48
C ALA A 58 -0.44 2.76 0.59
N TYR A 59 0.13 1.87 -0.23
CA TYR A 59 -0.66 1.00 -1.10
C TYR A 59 -1.51 0.02 -0.29
N GLY A 60 -0.93 -0.62 0.72
CA GLY A 60 -1.65 -1.52 1.61
C GLY A 60 -2.76 -0.80 2.39
N LEU A 61 -2.49 0.40 2.88
CA LEU A 61 -3.50 1.21 3.55
C LEU A 61 -4.65 1.58 2.61
N ALA A 62 -4.34 1.97 1.38
CA ALA A 62 -5.37 2.22 0.37
C ALA A 62 -6.23 0.97 0.14
N GLY A 63 -5.62 -0.21 0.15
CA GLY A 63 -6.33 -1.49 0.06
C GLY A 63 -7.25 -1.73 1.24
N GLU A 64 -6.82 -1.44 2.46
CA GLU A 64 -7.65 -1.57 3.66
C GLU A 64 -8.86 -0.64 3.60
N LEU A 65 -8.65 0.62 3.22
CA LEU A 65 -9.72 1.61 3.09
C LEU A 65 -10.67 1.24 1.95
N ALA A 66 -10.14 0.79 0.83
CA ALA A 66 -10.92 0.34 -0.31
C ALA A 66 -11.78 -0.88 0.04
N TYR A 67 -11.24 -1.83 0.80
CA TYR A 67 -11.99 -2.98 1.26
C TYR A 67 -13.17 -2.56 2.13
N LYS A 68 -12.93 -1.70 3.11
CA LYS A 68 -13.98 -1.19 3.99
C LYS A 68 -15.08 -0.52 3.19
N LYS A 69 -14.73 0.35 2.25
CA LYS A 69 -15.68 1.04 1.39
C LYS A 69 -16.46 0.06 0.52
N THR A 70 -15.79 -0.95 -0.02
CA THR A 70 -16.42 -1.99 -0.85
C THR A 70 -17.48 -2.75 -0.07
N MET A 71 -17.20 -3.09 1.18
CA MET A 71 -18.17 -3.78 2.03
C MET A 71 -19.38 -2.89 2.35
N GLU A 72 -19.17 -1.62 2.58
CA GLU A 72 -20.24 -0.65 2.78
C GLU A 72 -21.15 -0.51 1.55
N MET A 73 -20.59 -0.68 0.36
CA MET A 73 -21.31 -0.61 -0.92
C MET A 73 -21.93 -1.94 -1.35
N ASP A 74 -21.73 -3.00 -0.58
CA ASP A 74 -22.08 -4.36 -0.96
C ASP A 74 -21.49 -4.75 -2.33
N GLY A 75 -20.25 -4.32 -2.56
CA GLY A 75 -19.52 -4.60 -3.81
C GLY A 75 -18.64 -5.82 -3.71
N TYR A 76 -17.94 -6.10 -4.81
CA TYR A 76 -17.00 -7.21 -4.86
C TYR A 76 -15.69 -6.76 -5.55
N THR A 77 -15.04 -7.61 -6.33
CA THR A 77 -13.68 -7.35 -6.84
C THR A 77 -13.57 -6.11 -7.73
N SER A 78 -14.52 -5.86 -8.62
CA SER A 78 -14.49 -4.67 -9.48
C SER A 78 -14.66 -3.39 -8.66
N THR A 79 -15.54 -3.40 -7.68
CA THR A 79 -15.75 -2.28 -6.76
C THR A 79 -14.51 -2.03 -5.93
N LEU A 80 -13.88 -3.10 -5.43
CA LEU A 80 -12.63 -3.00 -4.68
C LEU A 80 -11.53 -2.36 -5.51
N ARG A 81 -11.37 -2.77 -6.76
CA ARG A 81 -10.37 -2.21 -7.66
C ARG A 81 -10.59 -0.71 -7.89
N MET A 82 -11.83 -0.32 -8.15
CA MET A 82 -12.22 1.07 -8.33
C MET A 82 -11.90 1.89 -7.08
N ASN A 83 -12.28 1.38 -5.91
CA ASN A 83 -12.03 2.06 -4.64
C ASN A 83 -10.54 2.13 -4.32
N LEU A 84 -9.76 1.10 -4.65
CA LEU A 84 -8.31 1.10 -4.46
C LEU A 84 -7.66 2.22 -5.27
N ILE A 85 -8.03 2.36 -6.53
CA ILE A 85 -7.52 3.43 -7.40
C ILE A 85 -7.89 4.80 -6.82
N ASP A 86 -9.13 4.96 -6.37
CA ASP A 86 -9.59 6.21 -5.78
C ASP A 86 -8.82 6.56 -4.51
N TYR A 87 -8.64 5.60 -3.59
CA TYR A 87 -7.91 5.85 -2.36
C TYR A 87 -6.43 6.11 -2.60
N MET A 88 -5.82 5.50 -3.59
CA MET A 88 -4.44 5.85 -3.97
C MET A 88 -4.36 7.29 -4.47
N GLY A 89 -5.34 7.72 -5.25
CA GLY A 89 -5.40 9.11 -5.74
C GLY A 89 -5.66 10.14 -4.65
N LYS A 90 -6.37 9.76 -3.59
CA LYS A 90 -6.72 10.62 -2.45
C LYS A 90 -5.67 10.62 -1.35
N MET A 91 -4.77 9.64 -1.34
CA MET A 91 -3.82 9.44 -0.25
C MET A 91 -3.05 10.73 0.04
N ASN A 92 -3.05 11.15 1.29
CA ASN A 92 -2.31 12.30 1.75
C ASN A 92 -1.58 11.97 3.07
N ALA A 93 -0.78 12.92 3.55
CA ALA A 93 0.03 12.70 4.75
C ALA A 93 -0.82 12.39 5.99
N GLU A 94 -1.96 13.06 6.14
CA GLU A 94 -2.85 12.85 7.28
C GLU A 94 -3.45 11.44 7.28
N MET A 95 -3.96 10.98 6.14
CA MET A 95 -4.48 9.62 5.98
C MET A 95 -3.39 8.60 6.26
N PHE A 96 -2.21 8.83 5.70
CA PHE A 96 -1.08 7.91 5.85
C PHE A 96 -0.65 7.80 7.32
N GLN A 97 -0.48 8.93 8.00
CA GLN A 97 -0.09 8.94 9.41
C GLN A 97 -1.11 8.26 10.30
N GLY A 98 -2.40 8.39 9.97
CA GLY A 98 -3.48 7.77 10.74
C GLY A 98 -3.59 6.26 10.57
N GLY A 99 -3.04 5.69 9.49
CA GLY A 99 -3.24 4.28 9.16
C GLY A 99 -2.00 3.47 8.88
N ALA A 100 -0.83 4.10 8.72
CA ALA A 100 0.40 3.37 8.41
C ALA A 100 0.83 2.45 9.57
N LYS A 101 1.21 1.22 9.23
CA LYS A 101 1.64 0.19 10.17
C LYS A 101 3.05 -0.25 9.79
N ILE A 102 4.02 0.61 10.05
CA ILE A 102 5.43 0.39 9.73
C ILE A 102 6.23 0.29 11.01
N GLU A 103 7.03 -0.76 11.14
CA GLU A 103 8.00 -0.92 12.23
C GLU A 103 9.41 -0.89 11.63
N VAL A 104 10.31 -0.19 12.29
CA VAL A 104 11.74 -0.17 11.93
C VAL A 104 12.49 -1.12 12.84
N ARG A 105 13.30 -1.97 12.23
CA ARG A 105 14.08 -2.97 12.98
C ARG A 105 15.53 -3.04 12.53
#